data_d2f64e2ffd64b3135e0a3c1f475fbb8a
#
_entry.id   d2f64e2ffd64b3135e0a3c1f475fbb8a
#
_cell.length_a   1.000
_cell.length_b   1.000
_cell.length_c   1.000
_cell.angle_alpha   90.00
_cell.angle_beta   90.00
_cell.angle_gamma   90.00
#
_symmetry.space_group_name_H-M   'P 1'
#
loop_
_entity.id
_entity.type
_entity.pdbx_description
1 polymer ?
#
loop_
_entity_poly.entity_id
_entity_poly.type
_entity_poly.pdbx_seq_one_letter_code
_entity_poly.pdbx_strand_id
1 'polypeptide(L)'
;MKIIDTHAHYDDRWFNEDRYEVLDRILSDNVLAIINMSVDIQTCEFSLSLTERYENVFCAVGIHPENIADTPDNYIDILRTLAKNKKAVAIGEIGLDYHYDGYDAERQQEIFENQIKLANELSIPAVIHCRDATEDMMKILPVSYTHLTLPTTPYV
;
A
#
# COMPACT_ATOMS: atom_id res chain seq x y z
N MET A 1 7.80 11.88 22.56
CA MET A 1 6.54 11.98 21.77
C MET A 1 6.26 10.60 21.22
N LYS A 2 5.04 10.10 21.32
CA LYS A 2 4.65 8.80 20.75
C LYS A 2 4.19 8.99 19.30
N ILE A 3 4.60 8.10 18.39
CA ILE A 3 4.41 8.21 16.94
C ILE A 3 3.70 6.95 16.45
N ILE A 4 2.82 7.09 15.46
CA ILE A 4 2.34 6.01 14.62
C ILE A 4 2.88 6.30 13.23
N ASP A 5 3.68 5.39 12.68
CA ASP A 5 4.16 5.46 11.31
C ASP A 5 3.13 4.82 10.38
N THR A 6 2.42 5.64 9.65
CA THR A 6 1.31 5.18 8.81
C THR A 6 1.72 4.86 7.38
N HIS A 7 3.00 5.02 7.03
CA HIS A 7 3.50 4.73 5.69
C HIS A 7 5.00 4.38 5.72
N ALA A 8 5.31 3.10 5.72
CA ALA A 8 6.68 2.59 5.75
C ALA A 8 6.85 1.43 4.78
N HIS A 9 8.09 1.19 4.34
CA HIS A 9 8.49 0.12 3.44
C HIS A 9 9.64 -0.70 4.06
N TYR A 10 9.39 -1.33 5.21
CA TYR A 10 10.39 -2.19 5.86
C TYR A 10 10.61 -3.53 5.13
N ASP A 11 9.83 -3.83 4.09
CA ASP A 11 10.05 -4.91 3.13
C ASP A 11 11.17 -4.60 2.13
N ASP A 12 11.51 -3.31 1.91
CA ASP A 12 12.53 -2.90 0.94
C ASP A 12 13.90 -3.55 1.23
N ARG A 13 14.61 -3.85 0.12
CA ARG A 13 15.95 -4.42 0.13
C ARG A 13 16.99 -3.63 0.93
N TRP A 14 16.79 -2.32 1.11
CA TRP A 14 17.65 -1.48 1.94
C TRP A 14 17.72 -1.94 3.39
N PHE A 15 16.69 -2.66 3.87
CA PHE A 15 16.62 -3.20 5.22
C PHE A 15 17.03 -4.67 5.32
N ASN A 16 17.52 -5.32 4.26
CA ASN A 16 17.81 -6.76 4.27
C ASN A 16 18.80 -7.21 5.36
N GLU A 17 19.76 -6.35 5.70
CA GLU A 17 20.81 -6.68 6.66
C GLU A 17 20.37 -6.45 8.12
N ASP A 18 19.52 -5.45 8.38
CA ASP A 18 19.24 -4.97 9.75
C ASP A 18 17.74 -4.76 10.06
N ARG A 19 16.84 -5.13 9.16
CA ARG A 19 15.38 -4.91 9.28
C ARG A 19 14.81 -5.22 10.64
N TYR A 20 15.14 -6.38 11.19
CA TYR A 20 14.59 -6.80 12.46
C TYR A 20 15.21 -6.03 13.63
N GLU A 21 16.49 -5.69 13.57
CA GLU A 21 17.15 -4.87 14.56
C GLU A 21 16.57 -3.44 14.58
N VAL A 22 16.33 -2.86 13.39
CA VAL A 22 15.68 -1.55 13.25
C VAL A 22 14.27 -1.59 13.83
N LEU A 23 13.45 -2.58 13.47
CA LEU A 23 12.08 -2.73 13.98
C LEU A 23 12.04 -2.92 15.50
N ASP A 24 12.90 -3.80 16.05
CA ASP A 24 12.99 -4.04 17.48
C ASP A 24 13.33 -2.75 18.23
N ARG A 25 14.27 -1.96 17.71
CA ARG A 25 14.70 -0.69 18.30
C ARG A 25 13.60 0.36 18.28
N ILE A 26 12.97 0.62 17.12
CA ILE A 26 11.99 1.70 17.01
C ILE A 26 10.69 1.40 17.73
N LEU A 27 10.24 0.14 17.74
CA LEU A 27 9.04 -0.30 18.46
C LEU A 27 9.24 -0.33 19.98
N SER A 28 10.48 -0.49 20.46
CA SER A 28 10.79 -0.40 21.89
C SER A 28 10.89 1.03 22.43
N ASP A 29 11.03 2.03 21.55
CA ASP A 29 11.20 3.44 21.95
C ASP A 29 9.89 4.24 21.81
N ASN A 30 9.71 4.93 20.71
CA ASN A 30 8.63 5.92 20.56
C ASN A 30 7.59 5.56 19.51
N VAL A 31 7.83 4.56 18.66
CA VAL A 31 6.88 4.14 17.63
C VAL A 31 5.88 3.15 18.22
N LEU A 32 4.61 3.56 18.27
CA LEU A 32 3.52 2.75 18.83
C LEU A 32 2.99 1.70 17.87
N ALA A 33 2.97 2.04 16.59
CA ALA A 33 2.50 1.16 15.53
C ALA A 33 3.11 1.59 14.19
N ILE A 34 3.19 0.62 13.27
CA ILE A 34 3.65 0.82 11.90
C ILE A 34 2.61 0.21 10.96
N ILE A 35 2.34 0.89 9.84
CA ILE A 35 1.63 0.30 8.70
C ILE A 35 2.63 0.19 7.55
N ASN A 36 3.05 -1.06 7.24
CA ASN A 36 3.95 -1.33 6.14
C ASN A 36 3.18 -1.37 4.82
N MET A 37 3.62 -0.59 3.83
CA MET A 37 3.01 -0.56 2.50
C MET A 37 3.62 -1.62 1.61
N SER A 38 2.77 -2.37 0.92
CA SER A 38 3.21 -3.34 -0.09
C SER A 38 3.08 -2.76 -1.49
N VAL A 39 3.88 -3.24 -2.42
CA VAL A 39 3.94 -2.74 -3.81
C VAL A 39 3.63 -3.82 -4.85
N ASP A 40 3.67 -5.10 -4.46
CA ASP A 40 3.36 -6.27 -5.28
C ASP A 40 2.92 -7.46 -4.41
N ILE A 41 2.59 -8.58 -5.03
CA ILE A 41 2.14 -9.78 -4.29
C ILE A 41 3.22 -10.30 -3.33
N GLN A 42 4.47 -10.31 -3.73
CA GLN A 42 5.57 -10.81 -2.92
C GLN A 42 5.77 -9.95 -1.67
N THR A 43 5.73 -8.64 -1.82
CA THR A 43 5.83 -7.69 -0.70
C THR A 43 4.59 -7.71 0.18
N CYS A 44 3.39 -8.01 -0.36
CA CYS A 44 2.19 -8.26 0.44
C CYS A 44 2.37 -9.46 1.38
N GLU A 45 2.84 -10.59 0.87
CA GLU A 45 3.10 -11.80 1.67
C GLU A 45 4.18 -11.54 2.72
N PHE A 46 5.25 -10.84 2.33
CA PHE A 46 6.31 -10.47 3.25
C PHE A 46 5.83 -9.53 4.36
N SER A 47 5.07 -8.48 4.01
CA SER A 47 4.50 -7.54 4.98
C SER A 47 3.60 -8.25 5.99
N LEU A 48 2.79 -9.20 5.55
CA LEU A 48 2.00 -10.04 6.44
C LEU A 48 2.88 -10.86 7.39
N SER A 49 4.00 -11.41 6.92
CA SER A 49 4.95 -12.13 7.78
C SER A 49 5.56 -11.24 8.87
N LEU A 50 5.79 -9.96 8.60
CA LEU A 50 6.21 -9.00 9.61
C LEU A 50 5.14 -8.81 10.69
N THR A 51 3.86 -8.80 10.30
CA THR A 51 2.76 -8.65 11.25
C THR A 51 2.59 -9.84 12.18
N GLU A 52 3.01 -11.02 11.77
CA GLU A 52 3.03 -12.22 12.63
C GLU A 52 4.11 -12.14 13.71
N ARG A 53 5.23 -11.50 13.39
CA ARG A 53 6.35 -11.31 14.31
C ARG A 53 6.14 -10.16 15.28
N TYR A 54 5.46 -9.09 14.86
CA TYR A 54 5.30 -7.85 15.62
C TYR A 54 3.83 -7.52 15.86
N GLU A 55 3.42 -7.45 17.12
CA GLU A 55 2.04 -7.12 17.49
C GLU A 55 1.60 -5.74 16.97
N ASN A 56 2.51 -4.77 16.98
CA ASN A 56 2.25 -3.38 16.60
C ASN A 56 2.58 -3.07 15.13
N VAL A 57 2.84 -4.09 14.30
CA VAL A 57 2.99 -3.92 12.86
C VAL A 57 1.72 -4.38 12.17
N PHE A 58 1.24 -3.55 11.26
CA PHE A 58 0.13 -3.75 10.36
C PHE A 58 0.64 -3.59 8.93
N CYS A 59 -0.18 -3.94 7.94
CA CYS A 59 0.19 -3.72 6.54
C CYS A 59 -0.99 -3.23 5.70
N ALA A 60 -0.67 -2.64 4.56
CA ALA A 60 -1.56 -2.48 3.43
C ALA A 60 -1.15 -3.45 2.32
N VAL A 61 -2.12 -4.06 1.65
CA VAL A 61 -1.88 -5.02 0.57
C VAL A 61 -2.36 -4.44 -0.75
N GLY A 62 -1.49 -4.40 -1.75
CA GLY A 62 -1.82 -3.78 -3.04
C GLY A 62 -0.72 -3.93 -4.08
N ILE A 63 -1.03 -3.50 -5.31
CA ILE A 63 -0.10 -3.44 -6.44
C ILE A 63 0.14 -1.97 -6.76
N HIS A 64 1.38 -1.55 -6.62
CA HIS A 64 1.83 -0.20 -6.94
C HIS A 64 1.90 0.01 -8.46
N PRO A 65 1.64 1.21 -8.98
CA PRO A 65 1.65 1.48 -10.42
C PRO A 65 2.98 1.18 -11.13
N GLU A 66 4.10 1.21 -10.43
CA GLU A 66 5.41 0.83 -10.99
C GLU A 66 5.59 -0.70 -11.12
N ASN A 67 4.76 -1.52 -10.48
CA ASN A 67 4.88 -2.98 -10.42
C ASN A 67 3.81 -3.71 -11.25
N ILE A 68 3.07 -3.01 -12.12
CA ILE A 68 1.96 -3.58 -12.89
C ILE A 68 2.36 -4.59 -13.95
N ALA A 69 3.61 -4.54 -14.43
CA ALA A 69 4.08 -5.38 -15.54
C ALA A 69 4.03 -6.89 -15.21
N ASP A 70 4.35 -7.25 -13.99
CA ASP A 70 4.39 -8.65 -13.51
C ASP A 70 3.13 -9.05 -12.73
N THR A 71 2.06 -8.23 -12.81
CA THR A 71 0.81 -8.49 -12.10
C THR A 71 0.05 -9.65 -12.74
N PRO A 72 -0.22 -10.75 -12.01
CA PRO A 72 -0.96 -11.90 -12.54
C PRO A 72 -2.44 -11.56 -12.76
N ASP A 73 -3.11 -12.20 -13.71
CA ASP A 73 -4.52 -11.94 -14.05
C ASP A 73 -5.48 -12.10 -12.85
N ASN A 74 -5.16 -13.01 -11.92
CA ASN A 74 -5.97 -13.28 -10.74
C ASN A 74 -5.57 -12.44 -9.49
N TYR A 75 -4.83 -11.34 -9.67
CA TYR A 75 -4.29 -10.53 -8.56
C TYR A 75 -5.37 -10.05 -7.58
N ILE A 76 -6.57 -9.71 -8.04
CA ILE A 76 -7.67 -9.27 -7.18
C ILE A 76 -8.12 -10.38 -6.22
N ASP A 77 -8.18 -11.64 -6.65
CA ASP A 77 -8.54 -12.76 -5.79
C ASP A 77 -7.42 -13.06 -4.77
N ILE A 78 -6.17 -12.87 -5.17
CA ILE A 78 -5.02 -12.97 -4.27
C ILE A 78 -5.10 -11.87 -3.21
N LEU A 79 -5.23 -10.59 -3.61
CA LEU A 79 -5.35 -9.46 -2.68
C LEU A 79 -6.55 -9.62 -1.73
N ARG A 80 -7.71 -10.05 -2.25
CA ARG A 80 -8.91 -10.34 -1.44
C ARG A 80 -8.64 -11.41 -0.38
N THR A 81 -7.80 -12.39 -0.72
CA THR A 81 -7.42 -13.45 0.22
C THR A 81 -6.47 -12.94 1.29
N LEU A 82 -5.46 -12.17 0.91
CA LEU A 82 -4.48 -11.56 1.84
C LEU A 82 -5.15 -10.55 2.77
N ALA A 83 -6.09 -9.76 2.25
CA ALA A 83 -6.85 -8.77 3.02
C ALA A 83 -7.82 -9.36 4.06
N LYS A 84 -8.04 -10.68 4.09
CA LYS A 84 -8.77 -11.36 5.20
C LYS A 84 -7.98 -11.40 6.50
N ASN A 85 -6.67 -11.18 6.45
CA ASN A 85 -5.86 -11.08 7.66
C ASN A 85 -6.22 -9.76 8.38
N LYS A 86 -6.50 -9.86 9.69
CA LYS A 86 -6.89 -8.70 10.51
C LYS A 86 -5.81 -7.61 10.62
N LYS A 87 -4.57 -7.94 10.28
CA LYS A 87 -3.45 -7.01 10.25
C LYS A 87 -3.27 -6.32 8.89
N ALA A 88 -3.95 -6.78 7.84
CA ALA A 88 -4.10 -6.07 6.59
C ALA A 88 -5.21 -5.02 6.77
N VAL A 89 -4.82 -3.77 7.01
CA VAL A 89 -5.74 -2.70 7.44
C VAL A 89 -6.17 -1.78 6.31
N ALA A 90 -5.57 -1.92 5.12
CA ALA A 90 -5.89 -1.11 3.94
C ALA A 90 -5.59 -1.87 2.65
N ILE A 91 -6.18 -1.45 1.53
CA ILE A 91 -5.71 -1.76 0.19
C ILE A 91 -4.70 -0.68 -0.21
N GLY A 92 -3.44 -1.06 -0.46
CA GLY A 92 -2.37 -0.12 -0.78
C GLY A 92 -0.97 -0.78 -0.74
N GLU A 93 0.02 -0.10 -1.32
CA GLU A 93 -0.06 1.18 -1.98
C GLU A 93 -0.54 1.00 -3.42
N ILE A 94 -1.53 1.77 -3.85
CA ILE A 94 -2.17 1.65 -5.16
C ILE A 94 -2.31 3.04 -5.81
N GLY A 95 -2.40 3.13 -7.13
CA GLY A 95 -2.60 4.44 -7.73
C GLY A 95 -2.03 4.59 -9.14
N LEU A 96 -1.55 5.80 -9.44
CA LEU A 96 -1.02 6.19 -10.74
C LEU A 96 0.35 6.86 -10.59
N ASP A 97 1.29 6.45 -11.45
CA ASP A 97 2.61 7.07 -11.58
C ASP A 97 2.95 7.26 -13.06
N TYR A 98 3.02 8.53 -13.49
CA TYR A 98 3.32 8.90 -14.87
C TYR A 98 4.70 9.57 -14.99
N HIS A 99 5.52 9.44 -13.96
CA HIS A 99 6.80 10.13 -13.87
C HIS A 99 7.86 9.58 -14.83
N TYR A 100 7.93 8.24 -14.96
CA TYR A 100 8.97 7.61 -15.77
C TYR A 100 8.49 7.35 -17.19
N ASP A 101 9.34 7.62 -18.19
CA ASP A 101 9.02 7.35 -19.59
C ASP A 101 8.63 5.87 -19.80
N GLY A 102 7.62 5.64 -20.63
CA GLY A 102 7.16 4.30 -20.99
C GLY A 102 6.13 3.69 -20.03
N TYR A 103 5.53 4.48 -19.12
CA TYR A 103 4.42 4.02 -18.31
C TYR A 103 3.21 3.62 -19.18
N ASP A 104 2.48 2.62 -18.75
CA ASP A 104 1.22 2.18 -19.37
C ASP A 104 0.04 2.77 -18.58
N ALA A 105 -0.44 3.95 -19.01
CA ALA A 105 -1.51 4.67 -18.33
C ALA A 105 -2.81 3.86 -18.27
N GLU A 106 -3.19 3.18 -19.35
CA GLU A 106 -4.44 2.41 -19.42
C GLU A 106 -4.39 1.24 -18.43
N ARG A 107 -3.27 0.54 -18.38
CA ARG A 107 -3.09 -0.59 -17.46
C ARG A 107 -3.01 -0.14 -16.01
N GLN A 108 -2.33 0.98 -15.71
CA GLN A 108 -2.30 1.55 -14.37
C GLN A 108 -3.72 1.93 -13.89
N GLN A 109 -4.50 2.61 -14.74
CA GLN A 109 -5.86 3.01 -14.42
C GLN A 109 -6.76 1.79 -14.17
N GLU A 110 -6.70 0.76 -15.03
CA GLU A 110 -7.46 -0.48 -14.86
C GLU A 110 -7.15 -1.16 -13.53
N ILE A 111 -5.87 -1.35 -13.22
CA ILE A 111 -5.43 -2.01 -11.98
C ILE A 111 -5.81 -1.16 -10.76
N PHE A 112 -5.66 0.15 -10.83
CA PHE A 112 -6.06 1.06 -9.77
C PHE A 112 -7.57 0.99 -9.49
N GLU A 113 -8.41 1.12 -10.53
CA GLU A 113 -9.87 1.03 -10.37
C GLU A 113 -10.32 -0.29 -9.76
N ASN A 114 -9.73 -1.41 -10.18
CA ASN A 114 -10.07 -2.73 -9.65
C ASN A 114 -9.72 -2.86 -8.16
N GLN A 115 -8.59 -2.29 -7.74
CA GLN A 115 -8.19 -2.29 -6.34
C GLN A 115 -9.03 -1.33 -5.49
N ILE A 116 -9.45 -0.18 -6.01
CA ILE A 116 -10.42 0.71 -5.34
C ILE A 116 -11.77 -0.02 -5.15
N LYS A 117 -12.24 -0.75 -6.16
CA LYS A 117 -13.46 -1.56 -6.05
C LYS A 117 -13.32 -2.62 -4.94
N LEU A 118 -12.16 -3.25 -4.85
CA LEU A 118 -11.87 -4.22 -3.78
C LEU A 118 -11.86 -3.55 -2.38
N ALA A 119 -11.25 -2.37 -2.22
CA ALA A 119 -11.26 -1.64 -0.96
C ALA A 119 -12.70 -1.31 -0.50
N ASN A 120 -13.54 -0.86 -1.44
CA ASN A 120 -14.97 -0.61 -1.19
C ASN A 120 -15.72 -1.90 -0.81
N GLU A 121 -15.51 -3.00 -1.54
CA GLU A 121 -16.10 -4.31 -1.26
C GLU A 121 -15.80 -4.77 0.16
N LEU A 122 -14.54 -4.61 0.57
CA LEU A 122 -14.07 -5.03 1.89
C LEU A 122 -14.36 -3.99 3.00
N SER A 123 -14.81 -2.79 2.62
CA SER A 123 -15.05 -1.66 3.55
C SER A 123 -13.79 -1.30 4.37
N ILE A 124 -12.62 -1.33 3.74
CA ILE A 124 -11.34 -0.91 4.34
C ILE A 124 -10.74 0.26 3.57
N PRO A 125 -9.88 1.09 4.21
CA PRO A 125 -9.26 2.23 3.55
C PRO A 125 -8.42 1.84 2.33
N ALA A 126 -8.24 2.80 1.40
CA ALA A 126 -7.24 2.74 0.34
C ALA A 126 -6.09 3.71 0.65
N VAL A 127 -4.84 3.28 0.42
CA VAL A 127 -3.65 4.13 0.47
C VAL A 127 -3.21 4.40 -0.95
N ILE A 128 -3.21 5.68 -1.35
CA ILE A 128 -3.15 6.09 -2.75
C ILE A 128 -1.83 6.79 -3.06
N HIS A 129 -1.11 6.26 -4.04
CA HIS A 129 0.03 6.87 -4.70
C HIS A 129 -0.43 7.72 -5.89
N CYS A 130 0.07 8.94 -6.02
CA CYS A 130 -0.20 9.81 -7.16
C CYS A 130 1.03 10.64 -7.52
N ARG A 131 1.66 10.33 -8.65
CA ARG A 131 2.84 11.07 -9.13
C ARG A 131 2.64 11.42 -10.60
N ASP A 132 2.67 12.72 -10.91
CA ASP A 132 2.48 13.28 -12.26
C ASP A 132 1.18 12.83 -12.97
N ALA A 133 0.17 12.36 -12.22
CA ALA A 133 -1.06 11.74 -12.70
C ALA A 133 -2.34 12.36 -12.11
N THR A 134 -2.27 13.56 -11.54
CA THR A 134 -3.36 14.19 -10.78
C THR A 134 -4.66 14.30 -11.57
N GLU A 135 -4.59 14.62 -12.87
CA GLU A 135 -5.80 14.81 -13.70
C GLU A 135 -6.61 13.51 -13.81
N ASP A 136 -5.96 12.39 -14.13
CA ASP A 136 -6.64 11.10 -14.26
C ASP A 136 -7.03 10.53 -12.89
N MET A 137 -6.21 10.73 -11.88
CA MET A 137 -6.55 10.40 -10.49
C MET A 137 -7.87 11.06 -10.07
N MET A 138 -8.05 12.35 -10.35
CA MET A 138 -9.26 13.10 -10.00
C MET A 138 -10.48 12.73 -10.86
N LYS A 139 -10.30 12.05 -11.98
CA LYS A 139 -11.42 11.47 -12.76
C LYS A 139 -11.90 10.16 -12.16
N ILE A 140 -10.96 9.33 -11.67
CA ILE A 140 -11.25 7.98 -11.16
C ILE A 140 -11.85 8.03 -9.75
N LEU A 141 -11.24 8.76 -8.83
CA LEU A 141 -11.61 8.75 -7.41
C LEU A 141 -13.06 9.13 -7.11
N PRO A 142 -13.65 10.21 -7.68
CA PRO A 142 -15.02 10.60 -7.37
C PRO A 142 -16.07 9.58 -7.79
N VAL A 143 -15.76 8.76 -8.80
CA VAL A 143 -16.66 7.75 -9.35
C VAL A 143 -16.51 6.41 -8.62
N SER A 144 -15.30 6.11 -8.16
CA SER A 144 -14.92 4.78 -7.67
C SER A 144 -14.79 4.70 -6.14
N TYR A 145 -14.70 5.82 -5.43
CA TYR A 145 -14.46 5.84 -3.99
C TYR A 145 -15.37 6.82 -3.25
N THR A 146 -16.16 6.33 -2.30
CA THR A 146 -17.21 7.12 -1.62
C THR A 146 -16.74 7.88 -0.37
N HIS A 147 -15.54 7.61 0.15
CA HIS A 147 -15.04 8.20 1.41
C HIS A 147 -13.58 8.62 1.28
N LEU A 148 -13.33 9.78 0.67
CA LEU A 148 -11.99 10.39 0.61
C LEU A 148 -11.68 11.12 1.93
N THR A 149 -10.79 10.56 2.73
CA THR A 149 -10.03 11.33 3.73
C THR A 149 -8.63 11.52 3.16
N LEU A 150 -8.31 12.73 2.72
CA LEU A 150 -6.96 13.09 2.31
C LEU A 150 -6.14 13.35 3.58
N PRO A 151 -5.11 12.55 3.92
CA PRO A 151 -4.08 13.02 4.81
C PRO A 151 -3.31 14.12 4.07
N THR A 152 -3.53 15.35 4.47
CA THR A 152 -2.73 16.48 4.00
C THR A 152 -1.38 16.45 4.70
N THR A 153 -0.42 15.69 4.21
CA THR A 153 0.99 15.94 4.50
C THR A 153 1.47 16.98 3.49
N PRO A 154 1.84 18.19 3.93
CA PRO A 154 2.53 19.10 3.03
C PRO A 154 3.85 18.45 2.63
N TYR A 155 4.14 18.42 1.33
CA TYR A 155 5.46 18.09 0.83
C TYR A 155 6.50 19.00 1.52
N VAL A 156 7.44 18.40 2.22
CA VAL A 156 8.60 19.09 2.77
C VAL A 156 9.75 18.98 1.76
#